data_86dfc8a3d532b5599aa12180f077e63f
#
_entry.id   86dfc8a3d532b5599aa12180f077e63f
#
_cell.length_a   1.000
_cell.length_b   1.000
_cell.length_c   1.000
_cell.angle_alpha   90.00
_cell.angle_beta   90.00
_cell.angle_gamma   90.00
#
_symmetry.space_group_name_H-M   'P 1'
#
loop_
_entity.id
_entity.type
_entity.pdbx_description
1 polymer ?
#
loop_
_entity_poly.entity_id
_entity_poly.type
_entity_poly.pdbx_seq_one_letter_code
_entity_poly.pdbx_strand_id
1 'polypeptide(L)'
;MPKRPDLKSILIIGAGPIVIGQGCEFDYSGTQACKALKEEGYRVVLVNSNPATIMTDPEFADVTYIEPLTLDILEKIIAVERPDALLPTLGGQTALNLSMELHKAGVLAKYGVEMIGAKPDAINKGEDRELFKQCMLKIGLDVAKSRTVKSMQEARDAAEMLGIYPLIIRTSFTLGGSGGGIAYNREEFEQIVANGLDLSPVHEVLVEECLLGWKEYEMEVMRDHKD
;
A
#
# COMPACT_ATOMS: atom_id res chain seq x y z
N MET A 1 5.27 15.32 -17.85
CA MET A 1 6.54 14.56 -17.73
C MET A 1 6.87 13.97 -19.09
N PRO A 2 8.12 13.94 -19.52
CA PRO A 2 8.46 13.33 -20.80
C PRO A 2 8.28 11.81 -20.72
N LYS A 3 7.75 11.23 -21.82
CA LYS A 3 7.66 9.77 -21.99
C LYS A 3 9.03 9.13 -21.79
N ARG A 4 9.09 7.97 -21.15
CA ARG A 4 10.29 7.14 -21.03
C ARG A 4 10.46 6.31 -22.31
N PRO A 5 11.40 6.68 -23.22
CA PRO A 5 11.56 6.02 -24.51
C PRO A 5 12.19 4.61 -24.41
N ASP A 6 12.77 4.30 -23.27
CA ASP A 6 13.39 3.02 -22.94
C ASP A 6 12.36 1.94 -22.57
N LEU A 7 11.13 2.33 -22.20
CA LEU A 7 10.04 1.41 -21.89
C LEU A 7 9.10 1.27 -23.10
N LYS A 8 8.64 0.06 -23.35
CA LYS A 8 7.68 -0.28 -24.42
C LYS A 8 6.41 -0.91 -23.88
N SER A 9 6.53 -1.70 -22.82
CA SER A 9 5.43 -2.46 -22.22
C SER A 9 5.41 -2.33 -20.70
N ILE A 10 4.21 -2.20 -20.14
CA ILE A 10 3.98 -1.99 -18.72
C ILE A 10 2.94 -2.99 -18.22
N LEU A 11 3.26 -3.69 -17.15
CA LEU A 11 2.33 -4.55 -16.42
C LEU A 11 1.65 -3.76 -15.32
N ILE A 12 0.32 -3.88 -15.24
CA ILE A 12 -0.51 -3.35 -14.15
C ILE A 12 -1.15 -4.51 -13.41
N ILE A 13 -1.09 -4.49 -12.09
CA ILE A 13 -1.79 -5.44 -11.23
C ILE A 13 -3.02 -4.74 -10.65
N GLY A 14 -4.20 -5.33 -10.85
CA GLY A 14 -5.46 -4.84 -10.29
C GLY A 14 -5.62 -5.19 -8.81
N ALA A 15 -6.68 -4.67 -8.20
CA ALA A 15 -6.97 -4.86 -6.78
C ALA A 15 -7.63 -6.21 -6.43
N GLY A 16 -8.07 -6.97 -7.43
CA GLY A 16 -8.92 -8.13 -7.20
C GLY A 16 -10.35 -7.72 -6.85
N PRO A 17 -11.06 -8.51 -6.02
CA PRO A 17 -12.38 -8.13 -5.52
C PRO A 17 -12.31 -6.84 -4.70
N ILE A 18 -13.25 -5.92 -4.97
CA ILE A 18 -13.37 -4.65 -4.24
C ILE A 18 -14.73 -4.57 -3.57
N VAL A 19 -14.83 -3.77 -2.50
CA VAL A 19 -16.09 -3.51 -1.80
C VAL A 19 -16.72 -2.20 -2.28
N ILE A 20 -17.98 -1.99 -1.94
CA ILE A 20 -18.69 -0.73 -2.22
C ILE A 20 -17.91 0.44 -1.63
N GLY A 21 -17.70 1.47 -2.45
CA GLY A 21 -16.92 2.65 -2.08
C GLY A 21 -15.46 2.64 -2.58
N GLN A 22 -14.92 1.48 -2.96
CA GLN A 22 -13.55 1.37 -3.49
C GLN A 22 -13.43 1.49 -5.01
N GLY A 23 -14.55 1.61 -5.73
CA GLY A 23 -14.57 1.64 -7.18
C GLY A 23 -13.75 2.78 -7.79
N CYS A 24 -13.82 3.98 -7.20
CA CYS A 24 -13.04 5.13 -7.69
C CYS A 24 -11.53 4.92 -7.54
N GLU A 25 -11.10 4.37 -6.41
CA GLU A 25 -9.67 4.24 -6.10
C GLU A 25 -9.00 3.10 -6.85
N PHE A 26 -9.70 1.99 -7.08
CA PHE A 26 -9.06 0.77 -7.58
C PHE A 26 -9.52 0.36 -8.96
N ASP A 27 -10.75 0.66 -9.36
CA ASP A 27 -11.24 0.33 -10.69
C ASP A 27 -11.09 1.53 -11.65
N TYR A 28 -11.62 2.68 -11.27
CA TYR A 28 -11.52 3.88 -12.11
C TYR A 28 -10.08 4.36 -12.27
N SER A 29 -9.29 4.41 -11.22
CA SER A 29 -7.87 4.81 -11.29
C SER A 29 -7.06 3.86 -12.16
N GLY A 30 -7.29 2.55 -12.04
CA GLY A 30 -6.64 1.54 -12.89
C GLY A 30 -7.03 1.70 -14.35
N THR A 31 -8.30 1.97 -14.64
CA THR A 31 -8.80 2.24 -15.98
C THR A 31 -8.14 3.48 -16.58
N GLN A 32 -8.07 4.59 -15.82
CA GLN A 32 -7.43 5.83 -16.28
C GLN A 32 -5.93 5.64 -16.55
N ALA A 33 -5.26 4.84 -15.75
CA ALA A 33 -3.85 4.52 -15.99
C ALA A 33 -3.66 3.71 -17.28
N CYS A 34 -4.50 2.71 -17.53
CA CYS A 34 -4.47 1.96 -18.79
C CYS A 34 -4.64 2.90 -19.98
N LYS A 35 -5.63 3.81 -19.93
CA LYS A 35 -5.85 4.83 -20.97
C LYS A 35 -4.63 5.72 -21.17
N ALA A 36 -4.15 6.34 -20.10
CA ALA A 36 -3.03 7.27 -20.17
C ALA A 36 -1.76 6.59 -20.74
N LEU A 37 -1.46 5.37 -20.32
CA LEU A 37 -0.31 4.64 -20.82
C LEU A 37 -0.47 4.24 -22.31
N LYS A 38 -1.67 3.86 -22.74
CA LYS A 38 -1.93 3.61 -24.17
C LYS A 38 -1.86 4.88 -25.00
N GLU A 39 -2.36 6.00 -24.54
CA GLU A 39 -2.25 7.31 -25.19
C GLU A 39 -0.78 7.74 -25.35
N GLU A 40 0.06 7.43 -24.36
CA GLU A 40 1.51 7.61 -24.46
C GLU A 40 2.20 6.59 -25.36
N GLY A 41 1.47 5.58 -25.88
CA GLY A 41 1.95 4.57 -26.80
C GLY A 41 2.76 3.44 -26.15
N TYR A 42 2.49 3.13 -24.89
CA TYR A 42 2.97 1.91 -24.23
C TYR A 42 2.01 0.75 -24.51
N ARG A 43 2.56 -0.46 -24.62
CA ARG A 43 1.78 -1.68 -24.57
C ARG A 43 1.41 -1.97 -23.12
N VAL A 44 0.11 -2.06 -22.82
CA VAL A 44 -0.41 -2.29 -21.47
C VAL A 44 -0.82 -3.74 -21.31
N VAL A 45 -0.25 -4.41 -20.31
CA VAL A 45 -0.64 -5.73 -19.86
C VAL A 45 -1.32 -5.56 -18.51
N LEU A 46 -2.56 -6.02 -18.39
CA LEU A 46 -3.33 -5.95 -17.15
C LEU A 46 -3.58 -7.34 -16.60
N VAL A 47 -3.43 -7.52 -15.30
CA VAL A 47 -3.89 -8.71 -14.59
C VAL A 47 -4.81 -8.31 -13.44
N ASN A 48 -5.99 -8.90 -13.39
CA ASN A 48 -6.95 -8.71 -12.29
C ASN A 48 -7.76 -9.98 -12.11
N SER A 49 -8.05 -10.38 -10.87
CA SER A 49 -8.88 -11.55 -10.59
C SER A 49 -10.39 -11.28 -10.66
N ASN A 50 -10.79 -10.02 -10.73
CA ASN A 50 -12.19 -9.62 -10.83
C ASN A 50 -12.57 -9.30 -12.29
N PRO A 51 -13.41 -10.13 -12.93
CA PRO A 51 -13.82 -9.89 -14.32
C PRO A 51 -14.87 -8.79 -14.47
N ALA A 52 -15.47 -8.33 -13.37
CA ALA A 52 -16.58 -7.38 -13.38
C ALA A 52 -16.14 -5.93 -13.12
N THR A 53 -14.88 -5.59 -13.38
CA THR A 53 -14.35 -4.24 -13.25
C THR A 53 -14.28 -3.54 -14.61
N ILE A 54 -14.33 -2.20 -14.60
CA ILE A 54 -14.20 -1.40 -15.83
C ILE A 54 -12.82 -1.63 -16.46
N MET A 55 -11.76 -1.69 -15.63
CA MET A 55 -10.39 -1.85 -16.12
C MET A 55 -10.16 -3.17 -16.87
N THR A 56 -10.96 -4.21 -16.61
CA THR A 56 -10.86 -5.50 -17.29
C THR A 56 -11.62 -5.56 -18.62
N ASP A 57 -12.31 -4.49 -19.00
CA ASP A 57 -12.87 -4.38 -20.34
C ASP A 57 -11.75 -4.42 -21.38
N PRO A 58 -11.89 -5.23 -22.44
CA PRO A 58 -10.86 -5.43 -23.47
C PRO A 58 -10.40 -4.15 -24.20
N GLU A 59 -11.14 -3.06 -24.10
CA GLU A 59 -10.78 -1.79 -24.75
C GLU A 59 -9.64 -1.06 -24.03
N PHE A 60 -9.43 -1.31 -22.72
CA PHE A 60 -8.51 -0.52 -21.92
C PHE A 60 -7.06 -1.03 -21.93
N ALA A 61 -6.83 -2.32 -21.94
CA ALA A 61 -5.49 -2.88 -22.03
C ALA A 61 -5.26 -3.58 -23.36
N ASP A 62 -4.00 -3.74 -23.79
CA ASP A 62 -3.67 -4.50 -24.98
C ASP A 62 -3.77 -6.01 -24.73
N VAL A 63 -3.51 -6.42 -23.48
CA VAL A 63 -3.69 -7.78 -23.00
C VAL A 63 -4.27 -7.76 -21.59
N THR A 64 -5.36 -8.50 -21.39
CA THR A 64 -6.01 -8.61 -20.08
C THR A 64 -6.02 -10.06 -19.62
N TYR A 65 -5.46 -10.31 -18.45
CA TYR A 65 -5.49 -11.59 -17.77
C TYR A 65 -6.52 -11.55 -16.61
N ILE A 66 -7.53 -12.41 -16.71
CA ILE A 66 -8.49 -12.64 -15.61
C ILE A 66 -8.02 -13.88 -14.86
N GLU A 67 -7.09 -13.68 -13.94
CA GLU A 67 -6.39 -14.78 -13.27
C GLU A 67 -6.22 -14.49 -11.77
N PRO A 68 -6.05 -15.51 -10.93
CA PRO A 68 -5.75 -15.32 -9.51
C PRO A 68 -4.50 -14.44 -9.32
N LEU A 69 -4.61 -13.49 -8.40
CA LEU A 69 -3.51 -12.58 -8.04
C LEU A 69 -2.58 -13.30 -7.04
N THR A 70 -1.72 -14.18 -7.57
CA THR A 70 -0.73 -14.94 -6.80
C THR A 70 0.65 -14.82 -7.44
N LEU A 71 1.69 -15.02 -6.63
CA LEU A 71 3.08 -14.96 -7.08
C LEU A 71 3.34 -15.86 -8.30
N ASP A 72 2.88 -17.11 -8.25
CA ASP A 72 3.12 -18.12 -9.31
C ASP A 72 2.45 -17.75 -10.64
N ILE A 73 1.24 -17.20 -10.58
CA ILE A 73 0.50 -16.76 -11.77
C ILE A 73 1.16 -15.52 -12.36
N LEU A 74 1.51 -14.56 -11.52
CA LEU A 74 2.20 -13.35 -11.97
C LEU A 74 3.57 -13.66 -12.58
N GLU A 75 4.35 -14.59 -12.01
CA GLU A 75 5.61 -15.01 -12.62
C GLU A 75 5.38 -15.63 -14.01
N LYS A 76 4.34 -16.45 -14.20
CA LYS A 76 3.99 -17.03 -15.51
C LYS A 76 3.61 -15.95 -16.52
N ILE A 77 2.80 -14.98 -16.12
CA ILE A 77 2.42 -13.85 -16.98
C ILE A 77 3.66 -13.04 -17.36
N ILE A 78 4.51 -12.70 -16.41
CA ILE A 78 5.76 -11.96 -16.66
C ILE A 78 6.68 -12.76 -17.60
N ALA A 79 6.75 -14.08 -17.45
CA ALA A 79 7.57 -14.93 -18.30
C ALA A 79 7.10 -14.93 -19.76
N VAL A 80 5.78 -14.86 -19.99
CA VAL A 80 5.15 -14.82 -21.33
C VAL A 80 5.24 -13.43 -21.93
N GLU A 81 4.78 -12.41 -21.19
CA GLU A 81 4.59 -11.05 -21.69
C GLU A 81 5.87 -10.22 -21.72
N ARG A 82 6.84 -10.54 -20.87
CA ARG A 82 8.12 -9.83 -20.77
C ARG A 82 7.97 -8.31 -20.70
N PRO A 83 7.16 -7.79 -19.77
CA PRO A 83 7.01 -6.34 -19.63
C PRO A 83 8.33 -5.70 -19.23
N ASP A 84 8.58 -4.48 -19.72
CA ASP A 84 9.77 -3.71 -19.31
C ASP A 84 9.62 -3.17 -17.90
N ALA A 85 8.37 -2.87 -17.51
CA ALA A 85 8.09 -2.29 -16.20
C ALA A 85 6.81 -2.86 -15.54
N LEU A 86 6.76 -2.77 -14.23
CA LEU A 86 5.61 -3.05 -13.38
C LEU A 86 5.17 -1.76 -12.68
N LEU A 87 3.89 -1.38 -12.81
CA LEU A 87 3.27 -0.28 -12.10
C LEU A 87 2.43 -0.83 -10.93
N PRO A 88 2.92 -0.75 -9.68
CA PRO A 88 2.34 -1.45 -8.54
C PRO A 88 1.24 -0.70 -7.82
N THR A 89 1.05 0.60 -8.09
CA THR A 89 0.32 1.52 -7.20
C THR A 89 -1.19 1.58 -7.42
N LEU A 90 -1.72 0.93 -8.46
CA LEU A 90 -3.12 1.09 -8.87
C LEU A 90 -4.06 -0.01 -8.37
N GLY A 91 -3.53 -1.08 -7.84
CA GLY A 91 -4.31 -2.20 -7.31
C GLY A 91 -4.35 -2.27 -5.78
N GLY A 92 -4.14 -1.13 -5.11
CA GLY A 92 -4.15 -1.03 -3.65
C GLY A 92 -3.14 -1.97 -2.98
N GLN A 93 -3.44 -2.36 -1.75
CA GLN A 93 -2.55 -3.20 -0.94
C GLN A 93 -2.26 -4.55 -1.59
N THR A 94 -3.23 -5.12 -2.31
CA THR A 94 -3.04 -6.39 -3.03
C THR A 94 -1.90 -6.30 -4.03
N ALA A 95 -1.93 -5.27 -4.88
CA ALA A 95 -0.89 -5.08 -5.90
C ALA A 95 0.46 -4.70 -5.28
N LEU A 96 0.48 -3.86 -4.25
CA LEU A 96 1.71 -3.49 -3.54
C LEU A 96 2.37 -4.71 -2.91
N ASN A 97 1.62 -5.53 -2.17
CA ASN A 97 2.14 -6.73 -1.52
C ASN A 97 2.70 -7.72 -2.55
N LEU A 98 1.95 -8.01 -3.60
CA LEU A 98 2.40 -8.93 -4.67
C LEU A 98 3.63 -8.39 -5.40
N SER A 99 3.72 -7.09 -5.64
CA SER A 99 4.90 -6.48 -6.26
C SER A 99 6.13 -6.62 -5.36
N MET A 100 5.96 -6.47 -4.06
CA MET A 100 7.03 -6.71 -3.09
C MET A 100 7.42 -8.17 -2.98
N GLU A 101 6.47 -9.10 -3.09
CA GLU A 101 6.73 -10.54 -3.15
C GLU A 101 7.52 -10.92 -4.41
N LEU A 102 7.11 -10.42 -5.58
CA LEU A 102 7.81 -10.59 -6.85
C LEU A 102 9.26 -10.07 -6.78
N HIS A 103 9.45 -8.91 -6.14
CA HIS A 103 10.77 -8.32 -5.92
C HIS A 103 11.63 -9.20 -5.01
N LYS A 104 11.10 -9.60 -3.84
CA LYS A 104 11.80 -10.43 -2.85
C LYS A 104 12.15 -11.83 -3.39
N ALA A 105 11.26 -12.41 -4.20
CA ALA A 105 11.49 -13.69 -4.87
C ALA A 105 12.48 -13.61 -6.04
N GLY A 106 12.95 -12.41 -6.39
CA GLY A 106 13.89 -12.20 -7.49
C GLY A 106 13.27 -12.31 -8.88
N VAL A 107 11.94 -12.44 -8.99
CA VAL A 107 11.23 -12.59 -10.27
C VAL A 107 11.45 -11.37 -11.16
N LEU A 108 11.31 -10.16 -10.60
CA LEU A 108 11.51 -8.94 -11.38
C LEU A 108 12.93 -8.85 -11.94
N ALA A 109 13.95 -9.16 -11.14
CA ALA A 109 15.34 -9.18 -11.59
C ALA A 109 15.60 -10.26 -12.63
N LYS A 110 15.02 -11.46 -12.47
CA LYS A 110 15.14 -12.59 -13.40
C LYS A 110 14.65 -12.24 -14.81
N TYR A 111 13.61 -11.43 -14.92
CA TYR A 111 12.99 -11.06 -16.18
C TYR A 111 13.32 -9.63 -16.66
N GLY A 112 14.11 -8.88 -15.87
CA GLY A 112 14.51 -7.51 -16.21
C GLY A 112 13.39 -6.49 -16.10
N VAL A 113 12.41 -6.70 -15.20
CA VAL A 113 11.25 -5.83 -15.01
C VAL A 113 11.56 -4.74 -13.99
N GLU A 114 11.42 -3.47 -14.37
CA GLU A 114 11.59 -2.33 -13.47
C GLU A 114 10.30 -2.00 -12.74
N MET A 115 10.34 -1.79 -11.41
CA MET A 115 9.21 -1.18 -10.70
C MET A 115 9.22 0.33 -10.93
N ILE A 116 8.12 0.85 -11.50
CA ILE A 116 7.90 2.27 -11.78
C ILE A 116 6.80 2.85 -10.89
N GLY A 117 6.73 4.18 -10.77
CA GLY A 117 5.79 4.85 -9.86
C GLY A 117 6.27 4.81 -8.41
N ALA A 118 6.39 3.63 -7.82
CA ALA A 118 6.97 3.43 -6.50
C ALA A 118 8.03 2.34 -6.52
N LYS A 119 9.20 2.62 -5.98
CA LYS A 119 10.31 1.65 -5.83
C LYS A 119 10.13 0.85 -4.54
N PRO A 120 10.71 -0.37 -4.45
CA PRO A 120 10.58 -1.22 -3.26
C PRO A 120 10.92 -0.52 -1.94
N ASP A 121 11.99 0.28 -1.92
CA ASP A 121 12.39 1.04 -0.73
C ASP A 121 11.36 2.11 -0.33
N ALA A 122 10.73 2.75 -1.32
CA ALA A 122 9.69 3.74 -1.07
C ALA A 122 8.42 3.08 -0.53
N ILE A 123 8.03 1.93 -1.10
CA ILE A 123 6.89 1.14 -0.61
C ILE A 123 7.13 0.72 0.84
N ASN A 124 8.30 0.13 1.14
CA ASN A 124 8.63 -0.27 2.51
C ASN A 124 8.55 0.92 3.50
N LYS A 125 9.09 2.08 3.13
CA LYS A 125 9.02 3.27 3.98
C LYS A 125 7.60 3.81 4.17
N GLY A 126 6.74 3.69 3.16
CA GLY A 126 5.35 4.12 3.24
C GLY A 126 4.47 3.17 4.06
N GLU A 127 4.72 1.87 3.95
CA GLU A 127 3.91 0.83 4.59
C GLU A 127 4.32 0.53 6.03
N ASP A 128 5.62 0.61 6.33
CA ASP A 128 6.16 0.38 7.68
C ASP A 128 6.14 1.69 8.48
N ARG A 129 5.31 1.72 9.51
CA ARG A 129 5.09 2.92 10.34
C ARG A 129 6.34 3.37 11.09
N GLU A 130 7.18 2.44 11.54
CA GLU A 130 8.42 2.77 12.24
C GLU A 130 9.46 3.33 11.26
N LEU A 131 9.60 2.73 10.08
CA LEU A 131 10.47 3.26 9.03
C LEU A 131 10.01 4.65 8.55
N PHE A 132 8.70 4.85 8.41
CA PHE A 132 8.12 6.15 8.08
C PHE A 132 8.44 7.19 9.15
N LYS A 133 8.18 6.86 10.43
CA LYS A 133 8.49 7.73 11.57
C LYS A 133 9.97 8.14 11.59
N GLN A 134 10.88 7.18 11.43
CA GLN A 134 12.31 7.46 11.38
C GLN A 134 12.68 8.34 10.19
N CYS A 135 12.04 8.13 9.04
CA CYS A 135 12.24 8.96 7.86
C CYS A 135 11.82 10.42 8.12
N MET A 136 10.67 10.64 8.76
CA MET A 136 10.17 11.98 9.11
C MET A 136 11.11 12.69 10.10
N LEU A 137 11.48 12.00 11.16
CA LEU A 137 12.42 12.55 12.16
C LEU A 137 13.78 12.90 11.53
N LYS A 138 14.27 12.08 10.59
CA LYS A 138 15.54 12.34 9.90
C LYS A 138 15.54 13.61 9.07
N ILE A 139 14.38 14.00 8.51
CA ILE A 139 14.25 15.23 7.73
C ILE A 139 13.80 16.43 8.60
N GLY A 140 13.74 16.25 9.93
CA GLY A 140 13.42 17.32 10.88
C GLY A 140 11.93 17.60 11.07
N LEU A 141 11.06 16.67 10.66
CA LEU A 141 9.63 16.75 10.93
C LEU A 141 9.30 15.99 12.21
N ASP A 142 8.41 16.57 13.02
CA ASP A 142 7.83 15.90 14.17
C ASP A 142 6.74 14.92 13.74
N VAL A 143 6.57 13.88 14.53
CA VAL A 143 5.48 12.91 14.42
C VAL A 143 4.80 12.77 15.78
N ALA A 144 3.56 12.32 15.79
CA ALA A 144 2.84 12.03 17.02
C ALA A 144 3.67 11.08 17.90
N LYS A 145 3.74 11.37 19.20
CA LYS A 145 4.46 10.50 20.15
C LYS A 145 3.80 9.14 20.17
N SER A 146 4.58 8.13 19.90
CA SER A 146 4.05 6.79 19.71
C SER A 146 5.04 5.73 20.09
N ARG A 147 4.53 4.54 20.42
CA ARG A 147 5.33 3.34 20.67
C ARG A 147 4.64 2.12 20.08
N THR A 148 5.38 1.36 19.32
CA THR A 148 4.97 0.05 18.83
C THR A 148 5.13 -0.98 19.95
N VAL A 149 4.11 -1.81 20.16
CA VAL A 149 4.03 -2.79 21.26
C VAL A 149 3.51 -4.13 20.76
N LYS A 150 4.02 -5.21 21.38
CA LYS A 150 3.68 -6.60 21.03
C LYS A 150 3.05 -7.37 22.20
N SER A 151 2.86 -6.71 23.32
CA SER A 151 2.24 -7.30 24.51
C SER A 151 1.44 -6.27 25.28
N MET A 152 0.48 -6.75 26.08
CA MET A 152 -0.29 -5.89 26.98
C MET A 152 0.58 -5.15 28.00
N GLN A 153 1.69 -5.77 28.45
CA GLN A 153 2.60 -5.10 29.39
C GLN A 153 3.30 -3.92 28.72
N GLU A 154 3.87 -4.13 27.53
CA GLU A 154 4.48 -3.05 26.75
C GLU A 154 3.49 -1.93 26.42
N ALA A 155 2.22 -2.29 26.19
CA ALA A 155 1.17 -1.29 25.94
C ALA A 155 0.87 -0.43 27.17
N ARG A 156 0.83 -1.01 28.37
CA ARG A 156 0.69 -0.28 29.63
C ARG A 156 1.86 0.67 29.87
N ASP A 157 3.07 0.18 29.65
CA ASP A 157 4.29 0.99 29.75
C ASP A 157 4.28 2.17 28.75
N ALA A 158 3.77 1.91 27.53
CA ALA A 158 3.61 2.95 26.53
C ALA A 158 2.56 4.00 26.94
N ALA A 159 1.42 3.56 27.48
CA ALA A 159 0.38 4.47 27.98
C ALA A 159 0.88 5.34 29.14
N GLU A 160 1.66 4.78 30.06
CA GLU A 160 2.29 5.52 31.16
C GLU A 160 3.32 6.53 30.63
N MET A 161 4.12 6.17 29.64
CA MET A 161 5.10 7.06 28.99
C MET A 161 4.42 8.25 28.31
N LEU A 162 3.29 8.02 27.62
CA LEU A 162 2.53 9.06 26.93
C LEU A 162 1.74 9.94 27.92
N GLY A 163 1.28 9.39 29.03
CA GLY A 163 0.82 10.08 30.23
C GLY A 163 -0.55 10.73 30.16
N ILE A 164 -1.24 10.76 29.00
CA ILE A 164 -2.52 11.49 28.84
C ILE A 164 -3.45 10.68 27.93
N TYR A 165 -4.72 10.54 28.34
CA TYR A 165 -5.82 10.10 27.49
C TYR A 165 -6.49 11.32 26.82
N PRO A 166 -7.13 11.14 25.63
CA PRO A 166 -7.27 9.90 24.88
C PRO A 166 -5.97 9.47 24.19
N LEU A 167 -5.87 8.14 23.96
CA LEU A 167 -4.80 7.52 23.18
C LEU A 167 -5.39 6.89 21.92
N ILE A 168 -4.63 6.90 20.84
CA ILE A 168 -4.99 6.20 19.60
C ILE A 168 -4.26 4.86 19.55
N ILE A 169 -4.99 3.82 19.23
CA ILE A 169 -4.46 2.47 18.99
C ILE A 169 -4.64 2.16 17.52
N ARG A 170 -3.55 1.81 16.84
CA ARG A 170 -3.56 1.42 15.44
C ARG A 170 -2.99 0.01 15.30
N THR A 171 -3.81 -0.90 14.80
CA THR A 171 -3.37 -2.27 14.53
C THR A 171 -2.42 -2.28 13.33
N SER A 172 -1.29 -2.99 13.44
CA SER A 172 -0.34 -3.14 12.35
C SER A 172 -0.85 -4.12 11.29
N PHE A 173 -0.65 -3.79 10.01
CA PHE A 173 -1.01 -4.62 8.85
C PHE A 173 -2.50 -4.97 8.73
N THR A 174 -3.40 -4.09 9.20
CA THR A 174 -4.84 -4.21 8.97
C THR A 174 -5.35 -3.05 8.11
N LEU A 175 -6.38 -3.34 7.30
CA LEU A 175 -7.05 -2.35 6.45
C LEU A 175 -8.27 -1.75 7.16
N GLY A 176 -8.56 -0.48 6.84
CA GLY A 176 -9.80 0.18 7.26
C GLY A 176 -9.94 0.41 8.77
N GLY A 177 -8.82 0.46 9.52
CA GLY A 177 -8.85 0.71 10.95
C GLY A 177 -9.35 -0.45 11.81
N SER A 178 -9.44 -1.66 11.25
CA SER A 178 -9.89 -2.85 11.97
C SER A 178 -9.01 -3.14 13.18
N GLY A 179 -9.62 -3.31 14.35
CA GLY A 179 -8.96 -3.59 15.62
C GLY A 179 -8.32 -2.38 16.30
N GLY A 180 -8.29 -1.22 15.63
CA GLY A 180 -7.84 0.05 16.19
C GLY A 180 -9.00 0.86 16.80
N GLY A 181 -8.65 1.97 17.45
CA GLY A 181 -9.65 2.87 18.05
C GLY A 181 -9.03 3.97 18.89
N ILE A 182 -9.90 4.81 19.44
CA ILE A 182 -9.53 5.86 20.40
C ILE A 182 -9.98 5.41 21.77
N ALA A 183 -9.04 5.36 22.70
CA ALA A 183 -9.29 5.02 24.09
C ALA A 183 -9.32 6.30 24.93
N TYR A 184 -10.43 6.56 25.57
CA TYR A 184 -10.61 7.74 26.44
C TYR A 184 -10.25 7.47 27.90
N ASN A 185 -10.09 6.20 28.26
CA ASN A 185 -9.73 5.75 29.60
C ASN A 185 -8.95 4.42 29.53
N ARG A 186 -8.50 3.96 30.69
CA ARG A 186 -7.69 2.74 30.80
C ARG A 186 -8.45 1.47 30.42
N GLU A 187 -9.72 1.38 30.79
CA GLU A 187 -10.54 0.19 30.49
C GLU A 187 -10.72 0.03 28.99
N GLU A 188 -11.08 1.11 28.29
CA GLU A 188 -11.19 1.11 26.81
C GLU A 188 -9.85 0.80 26.16
N PHE A 189 -8.76 1.36 26.68
CA PHE A 189 -7.42 1.12 26.20
C PHE A 189 -7.07 -0.37 26.24
N GLU A 190 -7.26 -1.03 27.38
CA GLU A 190 -6.95 -2.43 27.52
C GLU A 190 -7.78 -3.32 26.59
N GLN A 191 -9.06 -2.99 26.38
CA GLN A 191 -9.93 -3.74 25.45
C GLN A 191 -9.50 -3.58 23.99
N ILE A 192 -9.24 -2.33 23.56
CA ILE A 192 -8.84 -2.04 22.16
C ILE A 192 -7.48 -2.65 21.88
N VAL A 193 -6.51 -2.54 22.78
CA VAL A 193 -5.17 -3.12 22.59
C VAL A 193 -5.24 -4.63 22.50
N ALA A 194 -5.99 -5.30 23.41
CA ALA A 194 -6.14 -6.75 23.37
C ALA A 194 -6.71 -7.21 22.02
N ASN A 195 -7.79 -6.59 21.57
CA ASN A 195 -8.40 -6.89 20.27
C ASN A 195 -7.45 -6.59 19.10
N GLY A 196 -6.72 -5.48 19.16
CA GLY A 196 -5.74 -5.11 18.13
C GLY A 196 -4.57 -6.10 18.02
N LEU A 197 -4.04 -6.58 19.14
CA LEU A 197 -2.99 -7.59 19.17
C LEU A 197 -3.47 -8.93 18.59
N ASP A 198 -4.72 -9.31 18.88
CA ASP A 198 -5.32 -10.55 18.35
C ASP A 198 -5.57 -10.46 16.82
N LEU A 199 -6.02 -9.32 16.34
CA LEU A 199 -6.34 -9.11 14.92
C LEU A 199 -5.10 -8.83 14.06
N SER A 200 -4.01 -8.36 14.63
CA SER A 200 -2.77 -8.11 13.90
C SER A 200 -2.11 -9.43 13.48
N PRO A 201 -1.83 -9.63 12.17
CA PRO A 201 -1.12 -10.83 11.71
C PRO A 201 0.27 -11.01 12.33
N VAL A 202 0.86 -9.93 12.84
CA VAL A 202 2.18 -9.90 13.48
C VAL A 202 2.10 -9.66 14.98
N HIS A 203 0.90 -9.69 15.58
CA HIS A 203 0.64 -9.41 16.99
C HIS A 203 1.26 -8.09 17.46
N GLU A 204 1.01 -7.03 16.71
CA GLU A 204 1.61 -5.72 16.95
C GLU A 204 0.58 -4.60 16.81
N VAL A 205 0.63 -3.64 17.73
CA VAL A 205 -0.15 -2.40 17.67
C VAL A 205 0.74 -1.20 17.94
N LEU A 206 0.38 -0.05 17.34
CA LEU A 206 0.95 1.25 17.66
C LEU A 206 0.05 1.94 18.69
N VAL A 207 0.63 2.37 19.80
CA VAL A 207 -0.02 3.26 20.79
C VAL A 207 0.51 4.66 20.56
N GLU A 208 -0.38 5.61 20.36
CA GLU A 208 -0.06 6.96 19.91
C GLU A 208 -0.82 8.02 20.67
N GLU A 209 -0.22 9.20 20.87
CA GLU A 209 -0.93 10.36 21.42
C GLU A 209 -2.05 10.79 20.46
N CYS A 210 -3.15 11.25 21.03
CA CYS A 210 -4.32 11.67 20.27
C CYS A 210 -4.19 13.14 19.83
N LEU A 211 -4.34 13.36 18.53
CA LEU A 211 -4.32 14.69 17.93
C LEU A 211 -5.74 15.22 17.61
N LEU A 212 -6.78 14.70 18.26
CA LEU A 212 -8.14 15.21 18.11
C LEU A 212 -8.21 16.72 18.38
N GLY A 213 -8.85 17.44 17.47
CA GLY A 213 -8.96 18.89 17.53
C GLY A 213 -7.83 19.66 16.84
N TRP A 214 -6.80 18.97 16.36
CA TRP A 214 -5.83 19.58 15.46
C TRP A 214 -6.44 19.77 14.08
N LYS A 215 -5.91 20.72 13.31
CA LYS A 215 -6.26 20.86 11.89
C LYS A 215 -5.49 19.80 11.11
N GLU A 216 -6.20 19.11 10.24
CA GLU A 216 -5.62 18.16 9.28
C GLU A 216 -5.40 18.86 7.93
N TYR A 217 -4.23 18.67 7.36
CA TYR A 217 -3.88 19.13 6.03
C TYR A 217 -3.27 17.97 5.28
N GLU A 218 -3.70 17.77 4.06
CA GLU A 218 -3.16 16.78 3.13
C GLU A 218 -2.43 17.52 1.99
N MET A 219 -1.32 16.97 1.56
CA MET A 219 -0.53 17.54 0.48
C MET A 219 -0.20 16.46 -0.54
N GLU A 220 -0.55 16.73 -1.78
CA GLU A 220 -0.15 15.90 -2.91
C GLU A 220 1.18 16.39 -3.48
N VAL A 221 2.15 15.48 -3.60
CA VAL A 221 3.47 15.79 -4.15
C VAL A 221 3.66 15.03 -5.45
N MET A 222 3.79 15.76 -6.54
CA MET A 222 4.13 15.22 -7.85
C MET A 222 5.59 15.52 -8.17
N ARG A 223 6.36 14.50 -8.50
CA ARG A 223 7.79 14.62 -8.78
C ARG A 223 8.19 13.74 -9.95
N ASP A 224 9.12 14.23 -10.76
CA ASP A 224 9.77 13.44 -11.80
C ASP A 224 11.27 13.18 -11.47
N HIS A 225 12.00 12.62 -12.43
CA HIS A 225 13.41 12.28 -12.23
C HIS A 225 14.37 13.48 -12.32
N LYS A 226 13.86 14.67 -12.58
CA LYS A 226 14.65 15.91 -12.69
C LYS A 226 14.53 16.82 -11.48
N ASP A 227 13.51 16.67 -10.67
CA ASP A 227 13.20 17.53 -9.50
C ASP A 227 13.47 16.79 -8.19
#